data_c1aeb9c2293169f0474cb65e9483ee9e
#
_entry.id   c1aeb9c2293169f0474cb65e9483ee9e
#
_cell.length_a   1.000
_cell.length_b   1.000
_cell.length_c   1.000
_cell.angle_alpha   90.00
_cell.angle_beta   90.00
_cell.angle_gamma   90.00
#
_symmetry.space_group_name_H-M   'P 1'
#
loop_
_entity.id
_entity.type
_entity.pdbx_description
1 polymer ?
#
loop_
_entity_poly.entity_id
_entity_poly.type
_entity_poly.pdbx_seq_one_letter_code
_entity_poly.pdbx_strand_id
1 'polypeptide(L)'
;MATAIPQTNTLEALNRSLPAGIVASCVTPFSTDGQINYSQLKPHVDWIIGEGAAGLSPLGSSGEFTVLEVDDRKRLLEEMIKINDGRVALWAGTHHYSTRTTIELSRHAAEAGADGL
;
A
#
# COMPACT_ATOMS: atom_id res chain seq x y z
N MET A 1 14.60 15.04 15.76
CA MET A 1 15.57 14.71 14.71
C MET A 1 14.80 14.22 13.49
N ALA A 2 14.90 14.91 12.39
CA ALA A 2 14.36 14.42 11.13
C ALA A 2 15.25 13.26 10.67
N THR A 3 14.71 12.05 10.64
CA THR A 3 15.37 10.90 10.04
C THR A 3 15.51 11.21 8.54
N ALA A 4 16.72 11.33 8.06
CA ALA A 4 16.98 11.55 6.64
C ALA A 4 16.34 10.40 5.86
N ILE A 5 15.42 10.72 4.96
CA ILE A 5 14.93 9.78 3.96
C ILE A 5 16.15 9.32 3.17
N PRO A 6 16.44 8.01 3.07
CA PRO A 6 17.53 7.53 2.26
C PRO A 6 17.35 8.03 0.83
N GLN A 7 18.20 8.90 0.40
CA GLN A 7 18.23 9.36 -1.00
C GLN A 7 18.86 8.25 -1.85
N THR A 8 18.07 7.28 -2.24
CA THR A 8 18.47 6.37 -3.31
C THR A 8 18.35 7.12 -4.63
N ASN A 9 19.39 7.89 -4.93
CA ASN A 9 19.52 8.70 -6.14
C ASN A 9 19.90 7.85 -7.35
N THR A 10 19.19 6.79 -7.63
CA THR A 10 19.41 6.05 -8.86
C THR A 10 18.15 6.06 -9.72
N LEU A 11 18.31 6.28 -11.02
CA LEU A 11 17.26 6.12 -12.02
C LEU A 11 16.54 4.76 -11.89
N GLU A 12 17.25 3.72 -11.45
CA GLU A 12 16.68 2.40 -11.17
C GLU A 12 15.68 2.39 -10.02
N ALA A 13 15.93 3.15 -8.94
CA ALA A 13 15.00 3.28 -7.82
C ALA A 13 13.75 4.07 -8.26
N LEU A 14 13.92 5.12 -9.04
CA LEU A 14 12.82 5.88 -9.63
C LEU A 14 12.00 5.03 -10.60
N ASN A 15 12.64 4.25 -11.46
CA ASN A 15 11.96 3.37 -12.41
C ASN A 15 11.19 2.24 -11.72
N ARG A 16 11.63 1.77 -10.55
CA ARG A 16 10.89 0.81 -9.72
C ARG A 16 9.67 1.44 -9.05
N SER A 17 9.77 2.67 -8.59
CA SER A 17 8.69 3.37 -7.92
C SER A 17 7.66 3.97 -8.88
N LEU A 18 7.99 4.10 -10.17
CA LEU A 18 7.12 4.62 -11.22
C LEU A 18 6.68 3.47 -12.17
N PRO A 19 5.54 2.85 -11.90
CA PRO A 19 5.10 1.75 -12.74
C PRO A 19 4.77 2.21 -14.17
N ALA A 20 5.29 1.48 -15.16
CA ALA A 20 4.96 1.69 -16.56
C ALA A 20 3.76 0.81 -16.94
N GLY A 21 2.56 1.22 -16.56
CA GLY A 21 1.34 0.46 -16.85
C GLY A 21 0.23 0.76 -15.86
N ILE A 22 -0.70 -0.18 -15.73
CA ILE A 22 -1.88 -0.04 -14.87
C ILE A 22 -1.49 -0.23 -13.41
N VAL A 23 -1.83 0.75 -12.58
CA VAL A 23 -1.81 0.63 -11.13
C VAL A 23 -3.21 0.25 -10.66
N ALA A 24 -3.35 -0.95 -10.12
CA ALA A 24 -4.63 -1.46 -9.69
C ALA A 24 -5.00 -0.93 -8.30
N SER A 25 -6.18 -0.32 -8.19
CA SER A 25 -6.76 0.03 -6.90
C SER A 25 -7.24 -1.24 -6.19
N CYS A 26 -6.58 -1.59 -5.10
CA CYS A 26 -6.85 -2.84 -4.39
C CYS A 26 -8.07 -2.71 -3.47
N VAL A 27 -8.92 -3.73 -3.46
CA VAL A 27 -9.99 -3.86 -2.46
C VAL A 27 -9.43 -4.40 -1.14
N THR A 28 -10.14 -4.14 -0.05
CA THR A 28 -9.87 -4.76 1.24
C THR A 28 -10.86 -5.90 1.44
N PRO A 29 -10.41 -7.16 1.51
CA PRO A 29 -11.32 -8.27 1.77
C PRO A 29 -11.78 -8.27 3.23
N PHE A 30 -13.07 -8.48 3.45
CA PHE A 30 -13.66 -8.57 4.78
C PHE A 30 -14.28 -9.96 5.00
N SER A 31 -14.24 -10.42 6.24
CA SER A 31 -15.01 -11.56 6.70
C SER A 31 -16.46 -11.15 7.00
N THR A 32 -17.34 -12.11 7.16
CA THR A 32 -18.78 -11.85 7.42
C THR A 32 -19.05 -11.12 8.72
N ASP A 33 -18.10 -11.12 9.66
CA ASP A 33 -18.13 -10.38 10.91
C ASP A 33 -17.60 -8.93 10.80
N GLY A 34 -17.23 -8.51 9.58
CA GLY A 34 -16.72 -7.15 9.31
C GLY A 34 -15.23 -6.94 9.58
N GLN A 35 -14.50 -7.97 9.99
CA GLN A 35 -13.05 -7.88 10.16
C GLN A 35 -12.31 -8.05 8.85
N ILE A 36 -11.09 -7.50 8.74
CA ILE A 36 -10.24 -7.71 7.57
C ILE A 36 -9.89 -9.19 7.46
N ASN A 37 -10.16 -9.77 6.29
CA ASN A 37 -9.81 -11.16 6.00
C ASN A 37 -8.41 -11.25 5.40
N TYR A 38 -7.40 -11.30 6.26
CA TYR A 38 -6.00 -11.36 5.85
C TYR A 38 -5.65 -12.58 5.00
N SER A 39 -6.37 -13.69 5.15
CA SER A 39 -6.13 -14.91 4.35
C SER A 39 -6.45 -14.72 2.86
N GLN A 40 -7.28 -13.74 2.52
CA GLN A 40 -7.65 -13.42 1.14
C GLN A 40 -6.75 -12.38 0.48
N LEU A 41 -5.83 -11.76 1.22
CA LEU A 41 -4.92 -10.75 0.64
C LEU A 41 -3.98 -11.35 -0.40
N LYS A 42 -3.35 -12.48 -0.08
CA LYS A 42 -2.41 -13.11 -1.00
C LYS A 42 -3.07 -13.57 -2.30
N PRO A 43 -4.18 -14.32 -2.29
CA PRO A 43 -4.90 -14.65 -3.51
C PRO A 43 -5.30 -13.42 -4.34
N HIS A 44 -5.74 -12.35 -3.68
CA HIS A 44 -6.13 -11.10 -4.36
C HIS A 44 -4.94 -10.43 -5.03
N VAL A 45 -3.82 -10.26 -4.34
CA VAL A 45 -2.59 -9.67 -4.87
C VAL A 45 -2.02 -10.51 -6.02
N ASP A 46 -1.96 -11.82 -5.83
CA ASP A 46 -1.44 -12.74 -6.85
C ASP A 46 -2.29 -12.69 -8.13
N TRP A 47 -3.60 -12.60 -7.98
CA TRP A 47 -4.51 -12.45 -9.13
C TRP A 47 -4.27 -11.13 -9.87
N ILE A 48 -4.23 -10.00 -9.17
CA ILE A 48 -3.99 -8.68 -9.78
C ILE A 48 -2.68 -8.65 -10.56
N ILE A 49 -1.61 -9.16 -9.96
CA ILE A 49 -0.29 -9.22 -10.61
C ILE A 49 -0.32 -10.18 -11.80
N GLY A 50 -0.99 -11.32 -11.67
CA GLY A 50 -1.16 -12.31 -12.73
C GLY A 50 -1.92 -11.77 -13.95
N GLU A 51 -2.85 -10.83 -13.75
CA GLU A 51 -3.57 -10.13 -14.81
C GLU A 51 -2.77 -9.00 -15.47
N GLY A 52 -1.52 -8.78 -15.05
CA GLY A 52 -0.59 -7.86 -15.69
C GLY A 52 -0.56 -6.44 -15.11
N ALA A 53 -1.06 -6.22 -13.90
CA ALA A 53 -0.91 -4.93 -13.25
C ALA A 53 0.58 -4.59 -13.03
N ALA A 54 0.96 -3.36 -13.31
CA ALA A 54 2.31 -2.83 -13.09
C ALA A 54 2.51 -2.26 -11.68
N GLY A 55 1.43 -2.08 -10.94
CA GLY A 55 1.48 -1.58 -9.57
C GLY A 55 0.20 -1.89 -8.79
N LEU A 56 0.30 -1.77 -7.48
CA LEU A 56 -0.79 -1.94 -6.52
C LEU A 56 -1.03 -0.62 -5.78
N SER A 57 -2.29 -0.24 -5.61
CA SER A 57 -2.68 0.91 -4.78
C SER A 57 -3.70 0.50 -3.72
N PRO A 58 -3.25 -0.06 -2.58
CA PRO A 58 -4.12 -0.36 -1.44
C PRO A 58 -4.52 0.89 -0.67
N LEU A 59 -5.56 0.78 0.14
CA LEU A 59 -6.03 1.80 1.08
C LEU A 59 -6.55 3.08 0.41
N GLY A 60 -6.94 2.99 -0.85
CA GLY A 60 -7.72 4.02 -1.54
C GLY A 60 -9.22 3.88 -1.29
N SER A 61 -10.03 4.59 -2.08
CA SER A 61 -11.49 4.53 -1.98
C SER A 61 -12.04 3.12 -2.23
N SER A 62 -11.49 2.40 -3.21
CA SER A 62 -11.85 1.00 -3.48
C SER A 62 -11.45 0.05 -2.34
N GLY A 63 -10.42 0.42 -1.57
CA GLY A 63 -9.99 -0.30 -0.37
C GLY A 63 -10.77 0.08 0.89
N GLU A 64 -11.79 0.93 0.76
CA GLU A 64 -12.68 1.33 1.86
C GLU A 64 -11.94 1.89 3.08
N PHE A 65 -10.88 2.68 2.84
CA PHE A 65 -10.02 3.20 3.90
C PHE A 65 -10.77 3.96 5.00
N THR A 66 -11.92 4.56 4.66
CA THR A 66 -12.71 5.38 5.59
C THR A 66 -13.36 4.58 6.72
N VAL A 67 -13.52 3.27 6.54
CA VAL A 67 -14.12 2.38 7.56
C VAL A 67 -13.06 1.60 8.34
N LEU A 68 -11.78 1.82 8.06
CA LEU A 68 -10.66 1.16 8.73
C LEU A 68 -10.05 2.07 9.80
N GLU A 69 -9.78 1.50 10.97
CA GLU A 69 -9.01 2.18 12.00
C GLU A 69 -7.55 2.39 11.55
N VAL A 70 -6.87 3.36 12.14
CA VAL A 70 -5.48 3.71 11.78
C VAL A 70 -4.55 2.50 11.92
N ASP A 71 -4.67 1.74 12.99
CA ASP A 71 -3.84 0.56 13.23
C ASP A 71 -4.12 -0.56 12.24
N ASP A 72 -5.38 -0.75 11.85
CA ASP A 72 -5.75 -1.71 10.80
C ASP A 72 -5.17 -1.32 9.44
N ARG A 73 -5.17 -0.02 9.12
CA ARG A 73 -4.56 0.48 7.89
C ARG A 73 -3.06 0.23 7.84
N LYS A 74 -2.36 0.45 8.96
CA LYS A 74 -0.92 0.17 9.07
C LYS A 74 -0.63 -1.32 8.87
N ARG A 75 -1.35 -2.18 9.59
CA ARG A 75 -1.17 -3.63 9.50
C ARG A 75 -1.50 -4.15 8.10
N LEU A 76 -2.60 -3.69 7.50
CA LEU A 76 -2.97 -4.09 6.14
C LEU A 76 -1.88 -3.72 5.13
N LEU A 77 -1.32 -2.52 5.23
CA LEU A 77 -0.23 -2.08 4.36
C LEU A 77 1.02 -2.95 4.53
N GLU A 78 1.42 -3.23 5.75
CA GLU A 78 2.59 -4.08 6.04
C GLU A 78 2.42 -5.49 5.44
N GLU A 79 1.24 -6.09 5.61
CA GLU A 79 0.95 -7.40 5.01
C GLU A 79 0.92 -7.35 3.47
N MET A 80 0.37 -6.30 2.88
CA MET A 80 0.38 -6.11 1.42
C MET A 80 1.80 -5.96 0.87
N ILE A 81 2.66 -5.18 1.53
CA ILE A 81 4.07 -5.02 1.15
C ILE A 81 4.80 -6.37 1.21
N LYS A 82 4.60 -7.13 2.29
CA LYS A 82 5.18 -8.45 2.47
C LYS A 82 4.72 -9.44 1.39
N ILE A 83 3.43 -9.46 1.09
CA ILE A 83 2.86 -10.34 0.05
C ILE A 83 3.35 -9.95 -1.34
N ASN A 84 3.43 -8.63 -1.62
CA ASN A 84 3.95 -8.13 -2.89
C ASN A 84 5.41 -8.54 -3.12
N ASP A 85 6.22 -8.54 -2.07
CA ASP A 85 7.64 -8.94 -2.11
C ASP A 85 8.42 -8.30 -3.27
N GLY A 86 8.14 -7.02 -3.55
CA GLY A 86 8.81 -6.25 -4.59
C GLY A 86 8.47 -6.66 -6.04
N ARG A 87 7.45 -7.47 -6.26
CA ARG A 87 7.07 -7.94 -7.62
C ARG A 87 6.60 -6.80 -8.52
N VAL A 88 5.86 -5.84 -7.97
CA VAL A 88 5.39 -4.63 -8.66
C VAL A 88 5.50 -3.43 -7.73
N ALA A 89 5.38 -2.21 -8.27
CA ALA A 89 5.33 -1.01 -7.44
C ALA A 89 4.11 -1.02 -6.51
N LEU A 90 4.26 -0.53 -5.27
CA LEU A 90 3.16 -0.42 -4.31
C LEU A 90 3.04 1.03 -3.82
N TRP A 91 1.91 1.66 -4.10
CA TRP A 91 1.58 3.02 -3.72
C TRP A 91 0.49 3.03 -2.64
N ALA A 92 0.85 3.46 -1.44
CA ALA A 92 -0.04 3.40 -0.29
C ALA A 92 -1.01 4.59 -0.23
N GLY A 93 -2.30 4.33 -0.02
CA GLY A 93 -3.26 5.36 0.34
C GLY A 93 -3.07 5.81 1.79
N THR A 94 -2.66 7.07 1.98
CA THR A 94 -2.36 7.62 3.31
C THR A 94 -3.28 8.77 3.71
N HIS A 95 -4.25 9.11 2.87
CA HIS A 95 -5.15 10.23 3.10
C HIS A 95 -6.06 10.02 4.31
N HIS A 96 -6.29 11.13 5.03
CA HIS A 96 -7.16 11.19 6.19
C HIS A 96 -7.68 12.63 6.35
N TYR A 97 -8.82 12.81 7.01
CA TYR A 97 -9.37 14.15 7.28
C TYR A 97 -8.47 14.99 8.19
N SER A 98 -7.71 14.36 9.09
CA SER A 98 -6.71 15.01 9.93
C SER A 98 -5.36 15.04 9.23
N THR A 99 -4.79 16.24 9.06
CA THR A 99 -3.42 16.41 8.54
C THR A 99 -2.39 15.64 9.38
N ARG A 100 -2.54 15.65 10.71
CA ARG A 100 -1.65 14.92 11.62
C ARG A 100 -1.65 13.43 11.32
N THR A 101 -2.83 12.83 11.16
CA THR A 101 -2.98 11.40 10.84
C THR A 101 -2.45 11.08 9.45
N THR A 102 -2.65 11.96 8.46
CA THR A 102 -2.07 11.79 7.13
C THR A 102 -0.55 11.75 7.19
N ILE A 103 0.08 12.64 7.96
CA ILE A 103 1.54 12.64 8.16
C ILE A 103 2.00 11.36 8.83
N GLU A 104 1.30 10.90 9.87
CA GLU A 104 1.60 9.66 10.57
C GLU A 104 1.55 8.44 9.63
N LEU A 105 0.47 8.30 8.87
CA LEU A 105 0.30 7.22 7.91
C LEU A 105 1.33 7.28 6.78
N SER A 106 1.69 8.47 6.31
CA SER A 106 2.69 8.65 5.26
C SER A 106 4.10 8.26 5.74
N ARG A 107 4.46 8.63 6.96
CA ARG A 107 5.73 8.21 7.57
C ARG A 107 5.78 6.69 7.75
N HIS A 108 4.72 6.12 8.29
CA HIS A 108 4.60 4.67 8.44
C HIS A 108 4.74 3.95 7.10
N ALA A 109 4.06 4.41 6.05
CA ALA A 109 4.13 3.80 4.72
C ALA A 109 5.55 3.85 4.13
N ALA A 110 6.25 4.96 4.28
CA ALA A 110 7.64 5.10 3.84
C ALA A 110 8.57 4.16 4.63
N GLU A 111 8.41 4.08 5.95
CA GLU A 111 9.20 3.19 6.82
C GLU A 111 8.91 1.71 6.56
N ALA A 112 7.67 1.36 6.24
CA ALA A 112 7.27 0.00 5.88
C ALA A 112 7.79 -0.44 4.50
N GLY A 113 8.17 0.50 3.63
CA GLY A 113 8.77 0.21 2.34
C GLY A 113 7.81 0.32 1.16
N ALA A 114 6.78 1.17 1.25
CA ALA A 114 5.98 1.53 0.08
C ALA A 114 6.83 2.31 -0.94
N ASP A 115 6.60 2.07 -2.22
CA ASP A 115 7.33 2.72 -3.32
C ASP A 115 6.84 4.15 -3.60
N GLY A 116 5.60 4.46 -3.17
CA GLY A 116 4.96 5.77 -3.31
C GLY A 116 3.73 5.92 -2.41
N LEU A 117 3.19 7.15 -2.40
CA LEU A 117 2.00 7.54 -1.61
C LEU A 117 0.95 8.14 -2.51
#